data_f2766226c045d47f97c340894ec26c3d
#
_entry.id   f2766226c045d47f97c340894ec26c3d
#
_cell.length_a   1.000
_cell.length_b   1.000
_cell.length_c   1.000
_cell.angle_alpha   90.00
_cell.angle_beta   90.00
_cell.angle_gamma   90.00
#
_symmetry.space_group_name_H-M   'P 1'
#
loop_
_entity.id
_entity.type
_entity.pdbx_description
1 polymer ?
#
loop_
_entity_poly.entity_id
_entity_poly.type
_entity_poly.pdbx_seq_one_letter_code
_entity_poly.pdbx_strand_id
1 'polypeptide(L)'
;MSTTTLQAAPSLLDAITGPGSERDFFDTYWEKRSVLFRREGAPLDLDFDVQSYFDAMSSETLVKSVYKDPQGQHRECRIEPDQARRLYEAGLTICASQIHRGHTQLGRSVDDLQAHYLGTQFNYNGYLSPKGSGFGIHFDSHSVWIIQVEGSKRWFYGDEPQIPYPLTNCIYPLRRARFKLPWYTVPRPDDVQMNEVVLEPGDILYLPAGVWHRTEAAGYSLSLTLSAQPHPAGKFITDVLQNRSFLQKRGRRPLPSVTAHGPDRDVSERLLHETLAESLEALRRDIDQLTVEDLAALWVRQIDPEADAR
;
A
#
# COMPACT_ATOMS: atom_id res chain seq x y z
N MET A 1 35.64 32.85 -2.35
CA MET A 1 34.21 32.72 -2.59
C MET A 1 33.70 31.54 -1.80
N SER A 2 32.99 31.78 -0.70
CA SER A 2 32.47 30.70 0.14
C SER A 2 31.19 30.18 -0.54
N THR A 3 31.25 28.94 -0.98
CA THR A 3 30.08 28.21 -1.49
C THR A 3 29.27 27.77 -0.25
N THR A 4 28.19 28.47 0.04
CA THR A 4 27.20 28.03 1.02
C THR A 4 26.43 26.87 0.37
N THR A 5 26.72 25.66 0.79
CA THR A 5 25.90 24.48 0.45
C THR A 5 24.54 24.71 1.12
N LEU A 6 23.51 24.97 0.31
CA LEU A 6 22.13 24.94 0.80
C LEU A 6 21.88 23.52 1.32
N GLN A 7 21.77 23.37 2.63
CA GLN A 7 21.27 22.14 3.23
C GLN A 7 19.83 21.96 2.70
N ALA A 8 19.57 20.86 2.02
CA ALA A 8 18.22 20.52 1.62
C ALA A 8 17.32 20.51 2.87
N ALA A 9 16.11 21.00 2.73
CA ALA A 9 15.12 20.89 3.80
C ALA A 9 14.97 19.40 4.17
N PRO A 10 14.84 19.06 5.47
CA PRO A 10 14.69 17.67 5.90
C PRO A 10 13.49 17.04 5.20
N SER A 11 13.66 15.81 4.71
CA SER A 11 12.55 15.06 4.11
C SER A 11 11.46 14.81 5.16
N LEU A 12 10.22 14.51 4.71
CA LEU A 12 9.17 14.12 5.65
C LEU A 12 9.59 12.89 6.45
N LEU A 13 10.34 11.96 5.87
CA LEU A 13 10.85 10.78 6.59
C LEU A 13 11.89 11.18 7.62
N ASP A 14 12.79 12.13 7.36
CA ASP A 14 13.65 12.70 8.38
C ASP A 14 12.86 13.34 9.53
N ALA A 15 11.78 14.04 9.20
CA ALA A 15 10.89 14.62 10.22
C ALA A 15 10.18 13.53 11.04
N ILE A 16 9.87 12.38 10.45
CA ILE A 16 9.23 11.23 11.11
C ILE A 16 10.25 10.46 11.96
N THR A 17 11.40 10.13 11.40
CA THR A 17 12.40 9.25 12.04
C THR A 17 13.42 9.99 12.91
N GLY A 18 13.48 11.30 12.77
CA GLY A 18 14.46 12.19 13.40
C GLY A 18 15.65 12.49 12.50
N PRO A 19 16.31 13.65 12.69
CA PRO A 19 17.38 14.10 11.82
C PRO A 19 18.54 13.09 11.73
N GLY A 20 18.91 12.70 10.51
CA GLY A 20 20.02 11.78 10.25
C GLY A 20 19.72 10.31 10.50
N SER A 21 18.48 9.96 10.85
CA SER A 21 18.07 8.57 11.16
C SER A 21 17.42 7.85 9.98
N GLU A 22 17.24 8.50 8.84
CA GLU A 22 16.63 7.89 7.65
C GLU A 22 17.36 6.63 7.20
N ARG A 23 18.69 6.69 7.11
CA ARG A 23 19.49 5.52 6.74
C ARG A 23 19.32 4.37 7.75
N ASP A 24 19.40 4.68 9.04
CA ASP A 24 19.22 3.68 10.10
C ASP A 24 17.83 3.08 10.06
N PHE A 25 16.81 3.87 9.70
CA PHE A 25 15.46 3.39 9.50
C PHE A 25 15.38 2.37 8.35
N PHE A 26 15.93 2.67 7.17
CA PHE A 26 15.95 1.74 6.04
C PHE A 26 16.79 0.49 6.31
N ASP A 27 17.90 0.62 7.01
CA ASP A 27 18.76 -0.51 7.34
C ASP A 27 18.15 -1.44 8.40
N THR A 28 17.36 -0.91 9.33
CA THR A 28 16.87 -1.65 10.50
C THR A 28 15.39 -2.03 10.43
N TYR A 29 14.53 -1.12 9.96
CA TYR A 29 13.07 -1.25 10.10
C TYR A 29 12.34 -1.45 8.79
N TRP A 30 12.78 -0.79 7.71
CA TRP A 30 12.06 -0.84 6.43
C TRP A 30 11.85 -2.27 5.96
N GLU A 31 10.58 -2.65 5.74
CA GLU A 31 10.13 -4.00 5.34
C GLU A 31 10.54 -5.14 6.29
N LYS A 32 11.12 -4.84 7.46
CA LYS A 32 11.67 -5.82 8.40
C LYS A 32 10.95 -5.83 9.74
N ARG A 33 10.80 -4.68 10.38
CA ARG A 33 10.31 -4.61 11.76
C ARG A 33 9.43 -3.39 12.00
N SER A 34 8.45 -3.56 12.88
CA SER A 34 7.62 -2.47 13.40
C SER A 34 8.44 -1.57 14.34
N VAL A 35 8.17 -0.27 14.31
CA VAL A 35 8.80 0.67 15.23
C VAL A 35 7.87 1.81 15.60
N LEU A 36 7.93 2.20 16.87
CA LEU A 36 7.20 3.34 17.43
C LEU A 36 8.16 4.52 17.63
N PHE A 37 7.82 5.65 17.02
CA PHE A 37 8.49 6.93 17.25
C PHE A 37 7.64 7.78 18.20
N ARG A 38 8.14 8.01 19.41
CA ARG A 38 7.53 8.92 20.40
C ARG A 38 8.03 10.33 20.14
N ARG A 39 7.14 11.28 20.02
CA ARG A 39 7.51 12.67 19.73
C ARG A 39 7.27 13.63 20.90
N GLU A 40 7.13 13.14 22.10
CA GLU A 40 7.07 13.85 23.40
C GLU A 40 6.66 15.35 23.30
N GLY A 41 5.43 15.62 22.84
CA GLY A 41 4.91 17.00 22.76
C GLY A 41 5.32 17.80 21.54
N ALA A 42 6.01 17.20 20.55
CA ALA A 42 6.32 17.83 19.27
C ALA A 42 5.61 17.13 18.10
N PRO A 43 4.28 17.31 17.93
CA PRO A 43 3.55 16.72 16.82
C PRO A 43 4.13 17.18 15.47
N LEU A 44 3.95 16.37 14.43
CA LEU A 44 4.22 16.82 13.07
C LEU A 44 3.26 17.96 12.75
N ASP A 45 3.82 19.07 12.29
CA ASP A 45 3.02 20.21 11.80
C ASP A 45 2.48 19.85 10.41
N LEU A 46 1.29 19.25 10.40
CA LEU A 46 0.59 18.85 9.17
C LEU A 46 -0.57 19.78 8.83
N ASP A 47 -0.82 20.81 9.68
CA ASP A 47 -1.98 21.71 9.57
C ASP A 47 -3.29 20.93 9.30
N PHE A 48 -3.49 19.85 10.05
CA PHE A 48 -4.56 18.87 9.81
C PHE A 48 -5.28 18.52 11.10
N ASP A 49 -6.59 18.72 11.12
CA ASP A 49 -7.49 18.47 12.25
C ASP A 49 -8.79 17.77 11.79
N VAL A 50 -9.75 17.58 12.69
CA VAL A 50 -11.06 16.98 12.36
C VAL A 50 -11.82 17.82 11.33
N GLN A 51 -11.71 19.17 11.35
CA GLN A 51 -12.39 20.01 10.37
C GLN A 51 -11.75 19.85 9.00
N SER A 52 -10.43 19.94 8.90
CA SER A 52 -9.65 19.73 7.68
C SER A 52 -9.89 18.32 7.10
N TYR A 53 -10.08 17.31 7.97
CA TYR A 53 -10.41 15.95 7.55
C TYR A 53 -11.71 15.89 6.73
N PHE A 54 -12.77 16.58 7.19
CA PHE A 54 -14.03 16.60 6.44
C PHE A 54 -13.95 17.52 5.21
N ASP A 55 -13.27 18.64 5.32
CA ASP A 55 -13.14 19.63 4.23
C ASP A 55 -12.30 19.09 3.06
N ALA A 56 -11.36 18.20 3.34
CA ALA A 56 -10.54 17.53 2.32
C ALA A 56 -11.27 16.45 1.51
N MET A 57 -12.51 16.09 1.89
CA MET A 57 -13.29 15.11 1.14
C MET A 57 -13.99 15.78 -0.04
N SER A 58 -13.82 15.21 -1.23
CA SER A 58 -14.52 15.59 -2.45
C SER A 58 -15.39 14.46 -2.96
N SER A 59 -16.20 14.70 -4.00
CA SER A 59 -16.99 13.67 -4.67
C SER A 59 -16.13 12.52 -5.24
N GLU A 60 -14.83 12.74 -5.45
CA GLU A 60 -13.90 11.74 -5.94
C GLU A 60 -13.23 10.94 -4.81
N THR A 61 -13.38 11.38 -3.56
CA THR A 61 -12.79 10.69 -2.40
C THR A 61 -13.53 9.38 -2.14
N LEU A 62 -12.81 8.28 -2.12
CA LEU A 62 -13.38 7.00 -1.70
C LEU A 62 -13.53 7.01 -0.18
N VAL A 63 -14.77 7.16 0.29
CA VAL A 63 -15.09 7.16 1.73
C VAL A 63 -15.80 5.86 2.10
N LYS A 64 -15.42 5.31 3.24
CA LYS A 64 -16.05 4.13 3.84
C LYS A 64 -16.41 4.41 5.29
N SER A 65 -17.52 3.83 5.74
CA SER A 65 -17.80 3.67 7.16
C SER A 65 -17.44 2.27 7.64
N VAL A 66 -16.92 2.16 8.86
CA VAL A 66 -16.61 0.88 9.52
C VAL A 66 -17.40 0.78 10.81
N TYR A 67 -18.03 -0.36 11.02
CA TYR A 67 -18.87 -0.65 12.18
C TYR A 67 -18.78 -2.11 12.59
N LYS A 68 -19.24 -2.43 13.81
CA LYS A 68 -19.41 -3.82 14.25
C LYS A 68 -20.86 -4.24 13.99
N ASP A 69 -21.03 -5.38 13.33
CA ASP A 69 -22.37 -5.99 13.18
C ASP A 69 -22.87 -6.56 14.53
N PRO A 70 -24.13 -7.01 14.62
CA PRO A 70 -24.67 -7.61 15.85
C PRO A 70 -23.90 -8.84 16.36
N GLN A 71 -23.11 -9.48 15.50
CA GLN A 71 -22.24 -10.59 15.85
C GLN A 71 -20.82 -10.12 16.27
N GLY A 72 -20.59 -8.81 16.39
CA GLY A 72 -19.32 -8.20 16.78
C GLY A 72 -18.25 -8.19 15.66
N GLN A 73 -18.61 -8.57 14.44
CA GLN A 73 -17.66 -8.58 13.32
C GLN A 73 -17.59 -7.20 12.66
N HIS A 74 -16.36 -6.77 12.32
CA HIS A 74 -16.15 -5.54 11.58
C HIS A 74 -16.69 -5.64 10.16
N ARG A 75 -17.42 -4.63 9.75
CA ARG A 75 -17.99 -4.46 8.41
C ARG A 75 -17.60 -3.11 7.85
N GLU A 76 -17.42 -3.06 6.54
CA GLU A 76 -17.18 -1.84 5.79
C GLU A 76 -18.32 -1.60 4.81
N CYS A 77 -18.72 -0.35 4.68
CA CYS A 77 -19.69 0.11 3.70
C CYS A 77 -19.15 1.37 3.02
N ARG A 78 -19.18 1.41 1.68
CA ARG A 78 -18.91 2.65 0.95
C ARG A 78 -20.04 3.64 1.22
N ILE A 79 -19.70 4.89 1.45
CA ILE A 79 -20.62 6.00 1.68
C ILE A 79 -20.25 7.19 0.80
N GLU A 80 -21.19 8.11 0.63
CA GLU A 80 -20.87 9.39 -0.01
C GLU A 80 -20.20 10.35 0.99
N PRO A 81 -19.29 11.22 0.54
CA PRO A 81 -18.53 12.14 1.41
C PRO A 81 -19.42 13.02 2.29
N ASP A 82 -20.55 13.49 1.79
CA ASP A 82 -21.50 14.33 2.52
C ASP A 82 -22.20 13.61 3.70
N GLN A 83 -22.21 12.28 3.68
CA GLN A 83 -22.73 11.45 4.77
C GLN A 83 -21.74 11.24 5.91
N ALA A 84 -20.44 11.50 5.66
CA ALA A 84 -19.35 11.12 6.56
C ALA A 84 -19.53 11.71 7.98
N ARG A 85 -19.78 13.01 8.10
CA ARG A 85 -19.94 13.68 9.40
C ARG A 85 -21.11 13.10 10.20
N ARG A 86 -22.27 12.95 9.58
CA ARG A 86 -23.47 12.39 10.23
C ARG A 86 -23.25 10.95 10.71
N LEU A 87 -22.54 10.14 9.90
CA LEU A 87 -22.28 8.74 10.28
C LEU A 87 -21.22 8.66 11.39
N TYR A 88 -20.23 9.55 11.40
CA TYR A 88 -19.30 9.68 12.53
C TYR A 88 -20.05 10.03 13.83
N GLU A 89 -20.94 11.02 13.80
CA GLU A 89 -21.76 11.43 14.93
C GLU A 89 -22.72 10.31 15.40
N ALA A 90 -23.10 9.43 14.49
CA ALA A 90 -23.85 8.21 14.81
C ALA A 90 -22.99 7.06 15.39
N GLY A 91 -21.69 7.28 15.60
CA GLY A 91 -20.79 6.34 16.26
C GLY A 91 -20.02 5.40 15.33
N LEU A 92 -19.94 5.71 14.03
CA LEU A 92 -19.21 4.89 13.07
C LEU A 92 -17.81 5.46 12.81
N THR A 93 -16.82 4.59 12.59
CA THR A 93 -15.52 5.03 12.06
C THR A 93 -15.65 5.43 10.60
N ILE A 94 -15.06 6.54 10.23
CA ILE A 94 -14.98 7.03 8.85
C ILE A 94 -13.56 6.90 8.34
N CYS A 95 -13.42 6.31 7.15
CA CYS A 95 -12.15 6.15 6.44
C CYS A 95 -12.22 6.89 5.11
N ALA A 96 -11.29 7.82 4.88
CA ALA A 96 -11.16 8.54 3.63
C ALA A 96 -9.85 8.15 2.95
N SER A 97 -9.94 7.53 1.78
CA SER A 97 -8.76 7.13 1.01
C SER A 97 -8.21 8.30 0.22
N GLN A 98 -6.88 8.39 0.11
CA GLN A 98 -6.18 9.43 -0.65
C GLN A 98 -6.58 10.85 -0.25
N ILE A 99 -6.78 11.08 1.05
CA ILE A 99 -7.25 12.37 1.61
C ILE A 99 -6.31 13.54 1.28
N HIS A 100 -5.04 13.27 1.01
CA HIS A 100 -4.04 14.28 0.58
C HIS A 100 -4.46 15.03 -0.68
N ARG A 101 -5.29 14.46 -1.55
CA ARG A 101 -5.75 15.12 -2.78
C ARG A 101 -6.63 16.33 -2.53
N GLY A 102 -7.30 16.37 -1.39
CA GLY A 102 -8.13 17.50 -0.98
C GLY A 102 -7.47 18.44 0.04
N HIS A 103 -6.20 18.20 0.41
CA HIS A 103 -5.48 18.98 1.41
C HIS A 103 -4.10 19.40 0.91
N THR A 104 -3.89 20.71 0.78
CA THR A 104 -2.70 21.28 0.10
C THR A 104 -1.38 20.82 0.70
N GLN A 105 -1.23 20.83 2.02
CA GLN A 105 0.03 20.49 2.67
C GLN A 105 0.31 18.97 2.59
N LEU A 106 -0.71 18.13 2.79
CA LEU A 106 -0.57 16.67 2.61
C LEU A 106 -0.25 16.33 1.15
N GLY A 107 -0.87 17.03 0.19
CA GLY A 107 -0.57 16.87 -1.23
C GLY A 107 0.89 17.16 -1.55
N ARG A 108 1.40 18.31 -1.11
CA ARG A 108 2.82 18.71 -1.29
C ARG A 108 3.77 17.69 -0.66
N SER A 109 3.47 17.20 0.55
CA SER A 109 4.33 16.20 1.21
C SER A 109 4.36 14.87 0.46
N VAL A 110 3.27 14.46 -0.20
CA VAL A 110 3.25 13.27 -1.09
C VAL A 110 4.10 13.53 -2.33
N ASP A 111 3.96 14.71 -2.96
CA ASP A 111 4.75 15.07 -4.14
C ASP A 111 6.25 15.09 -3.83
N ASP A 112 6.64 15.66 -2.70
CA ASP A 112 8.03 15.71 -2.21
C ASP A 112 8.57 14.27 -1.96
N LEU A 113 7.79 13.41 -1.31
CA LEU A 113 8.17 12.01 -1.09
C LEU A 113 8.34 11.24 -2.41
N GLN A 114 7.42 11.42 -3.36
CA GLN A 114 7.49 10.75 -4.66
C GLN A 114 8.67 11.25 -5.50
N ALA A 115 9.02 12.54 -5.41
CA ALA A 115 10.20 13.11 -6.05
C ALA A 115 11.51 12.61 -5.42
N HIS A 116 11.52 12.31 -4.12
CA HIS A 116 12.70 11.83 -3.39
C HIS A 116 12.88 10.31 -3.50
N TYR A 117 11.79 9.54 -3.40
CA TYR A 117 11.77 8.06 -3.42
C TYR A 117 11.16 7.55 -4.72
N LEU A 118 11.93 7.62 -5.79
CA LEU A 118 11.49 7.19 -7.11
C LEU A 118 11.07 5.72 -7.13
N GLY A 119 10.01 5.41 -7.87
CA GLY A 119 9.49 4.05 -7.99
C GLY A 119 8.59 3.59 -6.82
N THR A 120 8.34 4.44 -5.82
CA THR A 120 7.42 4.18 -4.72
C THR A 120 6.23 5.12 -4.80
N GLN A 121 5.02 4.60 -4.68
CA GLN A 121 3.82 5.43 -4.60
C GLN A 121 3.48 5.70 -3.13
N PHE A 122 3.23 6.98 -2.81
CA PHE A 122 2.81 7.41 -1.48
C PHE A 122 1.38 7.91 -1.48
N ASN A 123 0.65 7.63 -0.40
CA ASN A 123 -0.72 8.10 -0.22
C ASN A 123 -1.02 8.32 1.26
N TYR A 124 -1.81 9.36 1.57
CA TYR A 124 -2.44 9.47 2.90
C TYR A 124 -3.87 8.95 2.87
N ASN A 125 -4.18 8.09 3.83
CA ASN A 125 -5.56 7.76 4.19
C ASN A 125 -5.86 8.34 5.57
N GLY A 126 -7.04 8.90 5.75
CA GLY A 126 -7.48 9.46 7.02
C GLY A 126 -8.49 8.52 7.72
N TYR A 127 -8.40 8.46 9.04
CA TYR A 127 -9.26 7.60 9.87
C TYR A 127 -9.76 8.38 11.07
N LEU A 128 -11.06 8.66 11.09
CA LEU A 128 -11.73 9.29 12.22
C LEU A 128 -12.61 8.25 12.93
N SER A 129 -12.29 7.96 14.20
CA SER A 129 -12.93 6.88 14.96
C SER A 129 -13.53 7.43 16.27
N PRO A 130 -14.80 7.16 16.60
CA PRO A 130 -15.35 7.42 17.91
C PRO A 130 -14.84 6.38 18.93
N LYS A 131 -14.99 6.67 20.22
CA LYS A 131 -14.58 5.80 21.32
C LYS A 131 -15.11 4.37 21.16
N GLY A 132 -14.25 3.38 21.39
CA GLY A 132 -14.57 1.94 21.37
C GLY A 132 -14.69 1.36 19.95
N SER A 133 -14.59 2.18 18.92
CA SER A 133 -14.57 1.73 17.54
C SER A 133 -13.13 1.53 17.03
N GLY A 134 -12.97 0.89 15.88
CA GLY A 134 -11.65 0.61 15.31
C GLY A 134 -11.74 -0.44 14.21
N PHE A 135 -10.63 -1.10 13.93
CA PHE A 135 -10.52 -2.13 12.91
C PHE A 135 -10.23 -3.49 13.51
N GLY A 136 -10.88 -4.52 12.94
CA GLY A 136 -10.57 -5.91 13.22
C GLY A 136 -9.15 -6.28 12.80
N ILE A 137 -8.72 -7.47 13.19
CA ILE A 137 -7.38 -7.93 12.87
C ILE A 137 -7.19 -8.13 11.37
N HIS A 138 -6.13 -7.54 10.83
CA HIS A 138 -5.78 -7.59 9.41
C HIS A 138 -4.28 -7.32 9.23
N PHE A 139 -3.79 -7.48 8.00
CA PHE A 139 -2.53 -6.90 7.54
C PHE A 139 -2.73 -6.21 6.19
N ASP A 140 -1.88 -5.23 5.93
CA ASP A 140 -1.82 -4.51 4.66
C ASP A 140 -0.76 -5.09 3.72
N SER A 141 -0.96 -4.91 2.42
CA SER A 141 -0.01 -5.30 1.38
C SER A 141 1.06 -4.25 1.09
N HIS A 142 1.12 -3.21 1.91
CA HIS A 142 2.05 -2.10 1.80
C HIS A 142 2.49 -1.65 3.19
N SER A 143 3.65 -1.06 3.28
CA SER A 143 4.18 -0.50 4.52
C SER A 143 3.48 0.81 4.86
N VAL A 144 3.29 1.08 6.15
CA VAL A 144 2.53 2.25 6.62
C VAL A 144 3.20 2.95 7.80
N TRP A 145 3.11 4.28 7.83
CA TRP A 145 3.35 5.11 9.01
C TRP A 145 2.01 5.66 9.47
N ILE A 146 1.62 5.26 10.66
CA ILE A 146 0.40 5.72 11.31
C ILE A 146 0.76 6.93 12.16
N ILE A 147 0.26 8.09 11.80
CA ILE A 147 0.48 9.37 12.48
C ILE A 147 -0.78 9.66 13.30
N GLN A 148 -0.67 9.67 14.62
CA GLN A 148 -1.77 10.08 15.49
C GLN A 148 -1.86 11.61 15.49
N VAL A 149 -2.98 12.15 15.00
CA VAL A 149 -3.19 13.60 14.85
C VAL A 149 -3.90 14.16 16.07
N GLU A 150 -5.06 13.60 16.43
CA GLU A 150 -5.86 14.01 17.58
C GLU A 150 -6.43 12.81 18.33
N GLY A 151 -6.69 13.01 19.63
CA GLY A 151 -7.22 11.96 20.49
C GLY A 151 -6.24 10.79 20.63
N SER A 152 -6.75 9.59 20.96
CA SER A 152 -5.86 8.44 21.17
C SER A 152 -6.44 7.14 20.64
N LYS A 153 -5.55 6.26 20.15
CA LYS A 153 -5.93 4.96 19.61
C LYS A 153 -5.00 3.87 20.12
N ARG A 154 -5.59 2.79 20.60
CA ARG A 154 -4.88 1.59 21.01
C ARG A 154 -4.61 0.72 19.80
N TRP A 155 -3.37 0.29 19.66
CA TRP A 155 -2.88 -0.58 18.61
C TRP A 155 -2.35 -1.89 19.20
N PHE A 156 -2.67 -2.99 18.52
CA PHE A 156 -2.11 -4.30 18.76
C PHE A 156 -1.46 -4.75 17.45
N TYR A 157 -0.17 -5.08 17.45
CA TYR A 157 0.58 -5.34 16.23
C TYR A 157 1.74 -6.32 16.46
N GLY A 158 2.05 -7.11 15.44
CA GLY A 158 3.22 -7.97 15.42
C GLY A 158 4.52 -7.16 15.27
N ASP A 159 5.64 -7.70 15.68
CA ASP A 159 6.94 -7.04 15.53
C ASP A 159 7.47 -7.12 14.09
N GLU A 160 7.25 -8.25 13.42
CA GLU A 160 7.77 -8.57 12.09
C GLU A 160 6.65 -8.99 11.13
N PRO A 161 6.84 -8.86 9.81
CA PRO A 161 5.90 -9.39 8.82
C PRO A 161 5.72 -10.90 8.95
N GLN A 162 4.51 -11.37 9.19
CA GLN A 162 4.18 -12.79 9.15
C GLN A 162 4.08 -13.30 7.71
N ILE A 163 3.86 -12.39 6.78
CA ILE A 163 3.85 -12.63 5.35
C ILE A 163 4.66 -11.54 4.67
N PRO A 164 5.95 -11.79 4.38
CA PRO A 164 6.77 -10.83 3.64
C PRO A 164 6.18 -10.55 2.25
N TYR A 165 6.12 -9.28 1.87
CA TYR A 165 5.69 -8.81 0.54
C TYR A 165 4.33 -9.36 0.08
N PRO A 166 3.26 -9.20 0.88
CA PRO A 166 1.95 -9.72 0.51
C PRO A 166 1.40 -8.99 -0.71
N LEU A 167 0.76 -9.72 -1.61
CA LEU A 167 0.19 -9.15 -2.84
C LEU A 167 -1.15 -8.43 -2.62
N THR A 168 -1.79 -8.61 -1.48
CA THR A 168 -3.11 -8.06 -1.17
C THR A 168 -3.32 -7.98 0.33
N ASN A 169 -4.12 -7.02 0.77
CA ASN A 169 -4.55 -6.91 2.16
C ASN A 169 -5.35 -8.15 2.57
N CYS A 170 -5.25 -8.52 3.84
CA CYS A 170 -5.95 -9.64 4.40
C CYS A 170 -6.69 -9.26 5.69
N ILE A 171 -7.96 -9.62 5.78
CA ILE A 171 -8.79 -9.44 6.98
C ILE A 171 -9.08 -10.83 7.58
N TYR A 172 -8.92 -10.98 8.88
CA TYR A 172 -9.26 -12.19 9.61
C TYR A 172 -10.66 -12.11 10.24
N PRO A 173 -11.46 -13.18 10.23
CA PRO A 173 -11.19 -14.49 9.67
C PRO A 173 -11.14 -14.47 8.15
N LEU A 174 -10.22 -15.28 7.60
CA LEU A 174 -9.97 -15.37 6.16
C LEU A 174 -11.24 -15.75 5.41
N ARG A 175 -11.70 -14.87 4.53
CA ARG A 175 -12.75 -15.22 3.56
C ARG A 175 -12.08 -15.90 2.37
N ARG A 176 -12.10 -17.24 2.34
CA ARG A 176 -11.46 -18.08 1.31
C ARG A 176 -11.72 -17.63 -0.15
N ALA A 177 -12.85 -16.96 -0.42
CA ALA A 177 -13.19 -16.48 -1.76
C ALA A 177 -12.27 -15.38 -2.32
N ARG A 178 -11.45 -14.72 -1.49
CA ARG A 178 -10.52 -13.67 -1.93
C ARG A 178 -9.10 -14.16 -2.20
N PHE A 179 -8.69 -15.31 -1.64
CA PHE A 179 -7.35 -15.87 -1.86
C PHE A 179 -7.38 -16.86 -3.03
N LYS A 180 -7.03 -16.38 -4.21
CA LYS A 180 -6.88 -17.23 -5.41
C LYS A 180 -5.52 -17.94 -5.49
N LEU A 181 -4.67 -17.81 -4.47
CA LEU A 181 -3.31 -18.37 -4.47
C LEU A 181 -3.27 -19.61 -3.55
N PRO A 182 -3.39 -20.84 -4.10
CA PRO A 182 -3.47 -22.08 -3.30
C PRO A 182 -2.22 -22.42 -2.50
N TRP A 183 -1.08 -21.82 -2.80
CA TRP A 183 0.21 -22.01 -2.11
C TRP A 183 0.48 -21.00 -1.00
N TYR A 184 -0.45 -20.07 -0.75
CA TYR A 184 -0.26 -19.03 0.22
C TYR A 184 -0.86 -19.44 1.57
N THR A 185 -0.03 -19.92 2.48
CA THR A 185 -0.45 -20.22 3.85
C THR A 185 -0.31 -18.95 4.68
N VAL A 186 -1.42 -18.41 5.15
CA VAL A 186 -1.45 -17.26 6.05
C VAL A 186 -1.39 -17.77 7.49
N PRO A 187 -0.35 -17.44 8.29
CA PRO A 187 -0.32 -17.73 9.71
C PRO A 187 -1.54 -17.15 10.42
N ARG A 188 -2.05 -17.86 11.44
CA ARG A 188 -3.17 -17.32 12.21
C ARG A 188 -2.68 -16.17 13.09
N PRO A 189 -3.49 -15.11 13.25
CA PRO A 189 -3.11 -14.02 14.17
C PRO A 189 -2.97 -14.48 15.62
N ASP A 190 -3.70 -15.53 16.03
CA ASP A 190 -3.62 -16.11 17.38
C ASP A 190 -2.25 -16.75 17.69
N ASP A 191 -1.50 -17.10 16.64
CA ASP A 191 -0.15 -17.68 16.75
C ASP A 191 0.94 -16.59 16.81
N VAL A 192 0.55 -15.31 16.76
CA VAL A 192 1.48 -14.16 16.70
C VAL A 192 1.48 -13.41 18.02
N GLN A 193 2.65 -13.22 18.60
CA GLN A 193 2.79 -12.32 19.75
C GLN A 193 2.53 -10.88 19.31
N MET A 194 1.54 -10.25 19.94
CA MET A 194 1.16 -8.87 19.68
C MET A 194 1.75 -7.92 20.71
N ASN A 195 2.39 -6.86 20.25
CA ASN A 195 2.69 -5.68 21.04
C ASN A 195 1.41 -4.86 21.24
N GLU A 196 1.31 -4.15 22.36
CA GLU A 196 0.22 -3.24 22.66
C GLU A 196 0.77 -1.84 22.92
N VAL A 197 0.17 -0.83 22.27
CA VAL A 197 0.51 0.58 22.51
C VAL A 197 -0.73 1.46 22.38
N VAL A 198 -0.77 2.55 23.14
CA VAL A 198 -1.69 3.66 22.91
C VAL A 198 -0.89 4.77 22.22
N LEU A 199 -1.34 5.15 21.03
CA LEU A 199 -0.78 6.31 20.32
C LEU A 199 -1.49 7.58 20.82
N GLU A 200 -0.67 8.55 21.16
CA GLU A 200 -1.07 9.92 21.54
C GLU A 200 -0.71 10.90 20.41
N PRO A 201 -1.28 12.12 20.37
CA PRO A 201 -0.99 13.10 19.33
C PRO A 201 0.52 13.33 19.14
N GLY A 202 0.96 13.17 17.89
CA GLY A 202 2.36 13.23 17.49
C GLY A 202 3.09 11.90 17.43
N ASP A 203 2.60 10.85 18.09
CA ASP A 203 3.21 9.52 17.96
C ASP A 203 3.04 8.97 16.54
N ILE A 204 4.06 8.22 16.11
CA ILE A 204 4.09 7.59 14.78
C ILE A 204 4.46 6.13 14.94
N LEU A 205 3.58 5.25 14.46
CA LEU A 205 3.82 3.80 14.42
C LEU A 205 4.08 3.37 12.98
N TYR A 206 5.27 2.83 12.72
CA TYR A 206 5.58 2.18 11.45
C TYR A 206 5.27 0.69 11.51
N LEU A 207 4.54 0.20 10.52
CA LEU A 207 4.25 -1.21 10.31
C LEU A 207 4.68 -1.63 8.89
N PRO A 208 5.58 -2.62 8.75
CA PRO A 208 5.86 -3.22 7.45
C PRO A 208 4.64 -3.91 6.85
N ALA A 209 4.63 -4.06 5.53
CA ALA A 209 3.64 -4.87 4.85
C ALA A 209 3.60 -6.31 5.42
N GLY A 210 2.39 -6.86 5.63
CA GLY A 210 2.22 -8.22 6.12
C GLY A 210 2.25 -8.39 7.64
N VAL A 211 2.35 -7.31 8.40
CA VAL A 211 2.25 -7.34 9.87
C VAL A 211 0.79 -7.39 10.30
N TRP A 212 0.41 -8.44 11.07
CA TRP A 212 -0.91 -8.48 11.68
C TRP A 212 -1.11 -7.35 12.69
N HIS A 213 -2.21 -6.64 12.56
CA HIS A 213 -2.58 -5.58 13.50
C HIS A 213 -4.09 -5.41 13.63
N ARG A 214 -4.51 -4.82 14.74
CA ARG A 214 -5.88 -4.38 15.03
C ARG A 214 -5.88 -3.13 15.88
N THR A 215 -6.99 -2.41 15.88
CA THR A 215 -7.09 -1.14 16.61
C THR A 215 -8.38 -0.99 17.38
N GLU A 216 -8.31 -0.17 18.42
CA GLU A 216 -9.45 0.26 19.22
C GLU A 216 -9.23 1.71 19.68
N ALA A 217 -10.17 2.59 19.38
CA ALA A 217 -10.10 3.98 19.82
C ALA A 217 -10.39 4.08 21.33
N ALA A 218 -9.41 4.54 22.10
CA ALA A 218 -9.56 4.70 23.56
C ALA A 218 -10.48 5.88 23.93
N GLY A 219 -10.42 6.94 23.12
CA GLY A 219 -11.35 8.06 23.09
C GLY A 219 -11.83 8.26 21.65
N TYR A 220 -12.12 9.50 21.22
CA TYR A 220 -12.12 9.79 19.78
C TYR A 220 -10.67 9.75 19.26
N SER A 221 -10.51 9.51 17.98
CA SER A 221 -9.18 9.42 17.37
C SER A 221 -9.23 9.83 15.91
N LEU A 222 -8.44 10.84 15.56
CA LEU A 222 -8.07 11.16 14.18
C LEU A 222 -6.64 10.71 13.94
N SER A 223 -6.43 9.86 12.95
CA SER A 223 -5.11 9.44 12.51
C SER A 223 -4.98 9.50 11.00
N LEU A 224 -3.79 9.84 10.53
CA LEU A 224 -3.37 9.73 9.14
C LEU A 224 -2.50 8.48 8.99
N THR A 225 -2.69 7.76 7.90
CA THR A 225 -1.79 6.67 7.53
C THR A 225 -1.12 7.02 6.21
N LEU A 226 0.18 7.31 6.27
CA LEU A 226 1.03 7.41 5.09
C LEU A 226 1.39 6.00 4.65
N SER A 227 0.97 5.61 3.47
CA SER A 227 1.30 4.32 2.87
C SER A 227 2.40 4.46 1.83
N ALA A 228 3.32 3.51 1.79
CA ALA A 228 4.34 3.38 0.76
C ALA A 228 4.14 2.06 0.00
N GLN A 229 3.97 2.16 -1.30
CA GLN A 229 3.70 1.04 -2.20
C GLN A 229 4.83 0.93 -3.23
N PRO A 230 5.93 0.19 -2.93
CA PRO A 230 6.98 -0.07 -3.89
C PRO A 230 6.46 -0.97 -5.02
N HIS A 231 7.02 -0.84 -6.20
CA HIS A 231 6.63 -1.66 -7.34
C HIS A 231 7.23 -3.07 -7.22
N PRO A 232 6.41 -4.15 -7.23
CA PRO A 232 6.94 -5.50 -7.08
C PRO A 232 7.84 -5.91 -8.26
N ALA A 233 9.03 -6.43 -7.98
CA ALA A 233 10.00 -6.83 -9.02
C ALA A 233 9.42 -7.83 -10.02
N GLY A 234 8.66 -8.83 -9.54
CA GLY A 234 8.01 -9.81 -10.43
C GLY A 234 7.00 -9.17 -11.37
N LYS A 235 6.27 -8.15 -10.91
CA LYS A 235 5.34 -7.41 -11.77
C LYS A 235 6.11 -6.63 -12.85
N PHE A 236 7.18 -5.91 -12.47
CA PHE A 236 8.00 -5.18 -13.42
C PHE A 236 8.56 -6.08 -14.53
N ILE A 237 9.17 -7.22 -14.17
CA ILE A 237 9.70 -8.18 -15.14
C ILE A 237 8.59 -8.69 -16.06
N THR A 238 7.43 -9.00 -15.50
CA THR A 238 6.27 -9.47 -16.28
C THR A 238 5.81 -8.41 -17.28
N ASP A 239 5.71 -7.15 -16.85
CA ASP A 239 5.32 -6.02 -17.72
C ASP A 239 6.32 -5.80 -18.86
N VAL A 240 7.64 -5.92 -18.58
CA VAL A 240 8.69 -5.85 -19.62
C VAL A 240 8.54 -6.97 -20.64
N LEU A 241 8.35 -8.21 -20.20
CA LEU A 241 8.16 -9.37 -21.08
C LEU A 241 6.88 -9.23 -21.91
N GLN A 242 5.79 -8.79 -21.30
CA GLN A 242 4.52 -8.55 -21.97
C GLN A 242 4.68 -7.50 -23.08
N ASN A 243 5.32 -6.38 -22.77
CA ASN A 243 5.56 -5.32 -23.75
C ASN A 243 6.43 -5.81 -24.91
N ARG A 244 7.54 -6.51 -24.63
CA ARG A 244 8.38 -7.09 -25.68
C ARG A 244 7.61 -8.07 -26.57
N SER A 245 6.82 -8.96 -25.95
CA SER A 245 5.99 -9.92 -26.69
C SER A 245 4.97 -9.21 -27.59
N PHE A 246 4.31 -8.16 -27.10
CA PHE A 246 3.28 -7.43 -27.88
C PHE A 246 3.85 -6.57 -29.00
N LEU A 247 5.13 -6.18 -28.96
CA LEU A 247 5.79 -5.55 -30.09
C LEU A 247 5.97 -6.51 -31.28
N GLN A 248 5.98 -7.82 -31.05
CA GLN A 248 6.12 -8.84 -32.07
C GLN A 248 4.76 -9.32 -32.61
N LYS A 249 4.66 -9.57 -33.92
CA LYS A 249 3.43 -10.07 -34.57
C LYS A 249 2.92 -11.36 -33.91
N ARG A 250 3.82 -12.28 -33.58
CA ARG A 250 3.49 -13.57 -32.95
C ARG A 250 2.90 -13.42 -31.55
N GLY A 251 3.37 -12.47 -30.75
CA GLY A 251 2.83 -12.21 -29.40
C GLY A 251 1.41 -11.62 -29.40
N ARG A 252 1.01 -11.02 -30.53
CA ARG A 252 -0.34 -10.51 -30.75
C ARG A 252 -1.28 -11.48 -31.46
N ARG A 253 -0.76 -12.65 -31.89
CA ARG A 253 -1.59 -13.67 -32.54
C ARG A 253 -2.64 -14.18 -31.57
N PRO A 254 -3.93 -14.14 -31.94
CA PRO A 254 -4.97 -14.71 -31.10
C PRO A 254 -4.82 -16.23 -31.02
N LEU A 255 -5.20 -16.79 -29.85
CA LEU A 255 -5.30 -18.24 -29.72
C LEU A 255 -6.44 -18.75 -30.62
N PRO A 256 -6.26 -19.87 -31.31
CA PRO A 256 -7.34 -20.47 -32.09
C PRO A 256 -8.47 -20.93 -31.20
N SER A 257 -9.69 -20.83 -31.68
CA SER A 257 -10.87 -21.40 -31.02
C SER A 257 -10.84 -22.93 -31.08
N VAL A 258 -11.23 -23.58 -29.98
CA VAL A 258 -11.36 -25.02 -29.93
C VAL A 258 -12.84 -25.38 -30.05
N THR A 259 -13.18 -26.27 -30.97
CA THR A 259 -14.58 -26.73 -31.12
C THR A 259 -14.98 -27.63 -29.95
N ALA A 260 -16.18 -27.42 -29.43
CA ALA A 260 -16.66 -28.16 -28.26
C ALA A 260 -16.86 -29.67 -28.54
N HIS A 261 -17.35 -29.97 -29.75
CA HIS A 261 -17.69 -31.33 -30.17
C HIS A 261 -17.38 -31.54 -31.66
N GLY A 262 -17.28 -32.80 -32.09
CA GLY A 262 -17.17 -33.21 -33.49
C GLY A 262 -15.71 -33.52 -33.94
N PRO A 263 -15.56 -33.97 -35.21
CA PRO A 263 -14.26 -34.40 -35.76
C PRO A 263 -13.23 -33.29 -35.86
N ASP A 264 -13.66 -32.03 -35.89
CA ASP A 264 -12.76 -30.86 -35.99
C ASP A 264 -12.12 -30.48 -34.64
N ARG A 265 -12.50 -31.13 -33.54
CA ARG A 265 -11.94 -30.89 -32.20
C ARG A 265 -10.44 -31.19 -32.17
N ASP A 266 -10.02 -32.35 -32.67
CA ASP A 266 -8.61 -32.78 -32.67
C ASP A 266 -7.74 -31.84 -33.52
N VAL A 267 -8.31 -31.32 -34.62
CA VAL A 267 -7.63 -30.35 -35.48
C VAL A 267 -7.45 -29.02 -34.76
N SER A 268 -8.49 -28.52 -34.11
CA SER A 268 -8.44 -27.22 -33.40
C SER A 268 -7.55 -27.29 -32.13
N GLU A 269 -7.56 -28.40 -31.41
CA GLU A 269 -6.65 -28.64 -30.26
C GLU A 269 -5.20 -28.72 -30.72
N ARG A 270 -4.89 -29.37 -31.84
CA ARG A 270 -3.55 -29.42 -32.40
C ARG A 270 -3.06 -28.04 -32.80
N LEU A 271 -3.89 -27.24 -33.48
CA LEU A 271 -3.54 -25.87 -33.83
C LEU A 271 -3.31 -24.97 -32.60
N LEU A 272 -4.09 -25.17 -31.52
CA LEU A 272 -3.87 -24.51 -30.24
C LEU A 272 -2.52 -24.89 -29.64
N HIS A 273 -2.16 -26.19 -29.61
CA HIS A 273 -0.89 -26.67 -29.11
C HIS A 273 0.30 -26.09 -29.90
N GLU A 274 0.22 -26.08 -31.23
CA GLU A 274 1.25 -25.50 -32.11
C GLU A 274 1.42 -24.00 -31.82
N THR A 275 0.31 -23.25 -31.72
CA THR A 275 0.33 -21.81 -31.45
C THR A 275 0.93 -21.51 -30.07
N LEU A 276 0.58 -22.29 -29.05
CA LEU A 276 1.15 -22.15 -27.70
C LEU A 276 2.63 -22.52 -27.66
N ALA A 277 3.04 -23.59 -28.37
CA ALA A 277 4.44 -23.99 -28.43
C ALA A 277 5.31 -22.91 -29.07
N GLU A 278 4.89 -22.35 -30.23
CA GLU A 278 5.57 -21.26 -30.89
C GLU A 278 5.68 -20.00 -29.99
N SER A 279 4.58 -19.68 -29.28
CA SER A 279 4.53 -18.50 -28.38
C SER A 279 5.44 -18.70 -27.17
N LEU A 280 5.43 -19.91 -26.57
CA LEU A 280 6.28 -20.25 -25.43
C LEU A 280 7.77 -20.21 -25.80
N GLU A 281 8.12 -20.77 -26.97
CA GLU A 281 9.49 -20.74 -27.46
C GLU A 281 9.99 -19.30 -27.73
N ALA A 282 9.09 -18.45 -28.23
CA ALA A 282 9.40 -17.05 -28.41
C ALA A 282 9.65 -16.34 -27.07
N LEU A 283 8.78 -16.59 -26.07
CA LEU A 283 8.92 -16.00 -24.75
C LEU A 283 10.22 -16.46 -24.05
N ARG A 284 10.60 -17.74 -24.20
CA ARG A 284 11.89 -18.25 -23.70
C ARG A 284 13.06 -17.45 -24.28
N ARG A 285 13.07 -17.24 -25.62
CA ARG A 285 14.12 -16.45 -26.26
C ARG A 285 14.13 -15.00 -25.76
N ASP A 286 12.97 -14.40 -25.54
CA ASP A 286 12.89 -13.04 -25.01
C ASP A 286 13.45 -12.97 -23.56
N ILE A 287 13.21 -14.00 -22.74
CA ILE A 287 13.77 -14.12 -21.39
C ILE A 287 15.30 -14.30 -21.44
N ASP A 288 15.80 -15.22 -22.29
CA ASP A 288 17.23 -15.52 -22.43
C ASP A 288 18.06 -14.32 -22.92
N GLN A 289 17.41 -13.37 -23.58
CA GLN A 289 18.03 -12.13 -24.07
C GLN A 289 17.98 -10.97 -23.06
N LEU A 290 17.26 -11.12 -21.95
CA LEU A 290 17.19 -10.10 -20.90
C LEU A 290 18.34 -10.27 -19.91
N THR A 291 19.12 -9.22 -19.74
CA THR A 291 20.12 -9.14 -18.67
C THR A 291 19.61 -8.35 -17.47
N VAL A 292 20.26 -8.50 -16.32
CA VAL A 292 19.97 -7.69 -15.13
C VAL A 292 20.25 -6.22 -15.41
N GLU A 293 21.29 -5.93 -16.18
CA GLU A 293 21.69 -4.59 -16.57
C GLU A 293 20.62 -3.93 -17.45
N ASP A 294 20.05 -4.67 -18.42
CA ASP A 294 18.94 -4.17 -19.25
C ASP A 294 17.70 -3.85 -18.40
N LEU A 295 17.35 -4.76 -17.49
CA LEU A 295 16.21 -4.57 -16.57
C LEU A 295 16.42 -3.38 -15.65
N ALA A 296 17.62 -3.24 -15.08
CA ALA A 296 17.96 -2.11 -14.22
C ALA A 296 17.89 -0.78 -14.98
N ALA A 297 18.45 -0.73 -16.21
CA ALA A 297 18.38 0.46 -17.06
C ALA A 297 16.94 0.81 -17.46
N LEU A 298 16.10 -0.20 -17.77
CA LEU A 298 14.68 0.02 -18.06
C LEU A 298 13.93 0.55 -16.84
N TRP A 299 14.22 0.00 -15.67
CA TRP A 299 13.60 0.47 -14.42
C TRP A 299 13.96 1.92 -14.13
N VAL A 300 15.25 2.27 -14.15
CA VAL A 300 15.72 3.65 -13.91
C VAL A 300 15.03 4.63 -14.85
N ARG A 301 14.97 4.33 -16.17
CA ARG A 301 14.27 5.19 -17.14
C ARG A 301 12.77 5.30 -16.90
N GLN A 302 12.15 4.27 -16.36
CA GLN A 302 10.72 4.31 -16.04
C GLN A 302 10.40 5.20 -14.84
N ILE A 303 11.26 5.19 -13.82
CA ILE A 303 11.04 5.95 -12.57
C ILE A 303 11.66 7.35 -12.63
N ASP A 304 12.69 7.57 -13.45
CA ASP A 304 13.36 8.85 -13.66
C ASP A 304 13.55 9.09 -15.17
N PRO A 305 12.53 9.64 -15.86
CA PRO A 305 12.62 9.92 -17.29
C PRO A 305 13.75 10.88 -17.69
N GLU A 306 14.29 11.64 -16.75
CA GLU A 306 15.40 12.57 -16.96
C GLU A 306 16.78 11.97 -16.64
N ALA A 307 16.84 10.69 -16.23
CA ALA A 307 18.11 10.03 -15.86
C ALA A 307 19.15 10.06 -16.99
N ASP A 308 18.70 9.91 -18.25
CA ASP A 308 19.59 9.94 -19.42
C ASP A 308 20.08 11.36 -19.78
N ALA A 309 19.52 12.41 -19.17
CA ALA A 309 19.89 13.82 -19.41
C ALA A 309 20.90 14.36 -18.36
N ARG A 310 21.17 13.62 -17.32
CA ARG A 310 22.15 13.94 -16.25
C ARG A 310 23.42 13.13 -16.43
#